data_4a0cb40307a38751da6c64284b137e13
#
_entry.id   4a0cb40307a38751da6c64284b137e13
#
_cell.length_a   1.000
_cell.length_b   1.000
_cell.length_c   1.000
_cell.angle_alpha   90.00
_cell.angle_beta   90.00
_cell.angle_gamma   90.00
#
_symmetry.space_group_name_H-M   'P 1'
#
loop_
_entity.id
_entity.type
_entity.pdbx_description
1 polymer ?
#
loop_
_entity_poly.entity_id
_entity_poly.type
_entity_poly.pdbx_seq_one_letter_code
_entity_poly.pdbx_strand_id
1 'polypeptide(L)'
;MTAVRFASVSKSYANGFVAVHDLDLEVADGELLVVVGPSGCGKTTTLRMLAGLEDITSGTIEIGGECVNEVPARERNIAMVFQSYALYPHLTVAGNLGYPLKLAGLGKAERVQKVAHVAKQLRIDSLLDRKPRQLSGGQRQRVAMGRAMVRDPQVFLMDEPLSNLDAKLRVAMRAEVSELQRSLGATMFYVTHDQVEAMTMGDRVAVMDGGLLQQIATPDELYARPANMFVAGFMGSPPMNLVRFRVVMAADGSYLAESGTASVHLPADVVESHDGLAAVIGREVVVGARPEHLHLGEPGERSLNGTVRLVEVLGSEQIAHVEIPGLDFVHVEEEIADEAAHRRVLVSVRDDRPRLRSGETVGLTIRPDHLHLFDGESGDALSIDHAAAR
;
A
#
# COMPACT_ATOMS: atom_id res chain seq x y z
N MET A 1 19.24 15.27 -2.43
CA MET A 1 18.45 16.36 -3.08
C MET A 1 17.07 15.82 -3.33
N THR A 2 16.03 16.62 -3.25
CA THR A 2 14.63 16.20 -3.52
C THR A 2 14.41 16.17 -5.01
N ALA A 3 13.97 15.06 -5.57
CA ALA A 3 13.68 14.96 -7.01
C ALA A 3 12.26 15.45 -7.35
N VAL A 4 11.27 15.22 -6.44
CA VAL A 4 9.89 15.68 -6.59
C VAL A 4 9.38 16.22 -5.26
N ARG A 5 8.66 17.33 -5.31
CA ARG A 5 7.98 17.89 -4.15
C ARG A 5 6.58 18.37 -4.53
N PHE A 6 5.61 17.97 -3.72
CA PHE A 6 4.28 18.57 -3.67
C PHE A 6 4.21 19.43 -2.41
N ALA A 7 3.83 20.68 -2.55
CA ALA A 7 3.65 21.60 -1.45
C ALA A 7 2.21 22.11 -1.45
N SER A 8 1.43 21.64 -0.48
CA SER A 8 0.00 21.95 -0.27
C SER A 8 -0.83 21.86 -1.55
N VAL A 9 -0.63 20.77 -2.31
CA VAL A 9 -1.26 20.55 -3.61
C VAL A 9 -2.69 20.06 -3.46
N SER A 10 -3.64 20.77 -4.06
CA SER A 10 -5.04 20.36 -4.10
C SER A 10 -5.56 20.30 -5.53
N LYS A 11 -6.51 19.37 -5.75
CA LYS A 11 -7.25 19.22 -7.01
C LYS A 11 -8.74 19.14 -6.78
N SER A 12 -9.45 20.15 -7.29
CA SER A 12 -10.91 20.19 -7.33
C SER A 12 -11.38 20.22 -8.79
N TYR A 13 -12.40 19.45 -9.10
CA TYR A 13 -13.05 19.44 -10.41
C TYR A 13 -14.26 20.38 -10.45
N ALA A 14 -14.68 20.77 -11.64
CA ALA A 14 -15.79 21.72 -11.85
C ALA A 14 -17.14 21.27 -11.26
N ASN A 15 -17.32 19.97 -11.05
CA ASN A 15 -18.49 19.37 -10.39
C ASN A 15 -18.47 19.45 -8.86
N GLY A 16 -17.45 20.10 -8.27
CA GLY A 16 -17.25 20.21 -6.83
C GLY A 16 -16.55 19.02 -6.16
N PHE A 17 -16.23 17.96 -6.90
CA PHE A 17 -15.47 16.82 -6.37
C PHE A 17 -14.01 17.23 -6.15
N VAL A 18 -13.52 17.03 -4.92
CA VAL A 18 -12.12 17.24 -4.56
C VAL A 18 -11.39 15.89 -4.57
N ALA A 19 -10.48 15.73 -5.50
CA ALA A 19 -9.77 14.47 -5.72
C ALA A 19 -8.47 14.37 -4.92
N VAL A 20 -7.87 15.50 -4.57
CA VAL A 20 -6.66 15.58 -3.74
C VAL A 20 -6.78 16.82 -2.86
N HIS A 21 -6.53 16.65 -1.57
CA HIS A 21 -6.61 17.67 -0.55
C HIS A 21 -5.23 17.95 0.03
N ASP A 22 -4.74 19.17 -0.13
CA ASP A 22 -3.61 19.76 0.59
C ASP A 22 -2.41 18.83 0.74
N LEU A 23 -2.03 18.17 -0.37
CA LEU A 23 -1.01 17.14 -0.39
C LEU A 23 0.38 17.75 -0.20
N ASP A 24 1.05 17.39 0.89
CA ASP A 24 2.46 17.60 1.13
C ASP A 24 3.21 16.25 0.99
N LEU A 25 4.09 16.16 0.01
CA LEU A 25 4.80 14.92 -0.32
C LEU A 25 6.15 15.22 -0.94
N GLU A 26 7.19 14.53 -0.48
CA GLU A 26 8.53 14.63 -1.05
C GLU A 26 9.05 13.25 -1.47
N VAL A 27 9.69 13.20 -2.66
CA VAL A 27 10.38 12.03 -3.19
C VAL A 27 11.86 12.38 -3.30
N ALA A 28 12.72 11.62 -2.68
CA ALA A 28 14.15 11.82 -2.74
C ALA A 28 14.73 11.41 -4.11
N ASP A 29 15.91 11.93 -4.42
CA ASP A 29 16.61 11.54 -5.65
C ASP A 29 17.03 10.06 -5.58
N GLY A 30 16.69 9.29 -6.61
CA GLY A 30 16.91 7.86 -6.68
C GLY A 30 15.96 7.01 -5.86
N GLU A 31 14.91 7.59 -5.24
CA GLU A 31 13.91 6.88 -4.45
C GLU A 31 12.85 6.22 -5.34
N LEU A 32 12.42 5.03 -4.97
CA LEU A 32 11.17 4.41 -5.44
C LEU A 32 10.07 4.67 -4.40
N LEU A 33 9.27 5.71 -4.62
CA LEU A 33 8.06 5.96 -3.83
C LEU A 33 6.88 5.21 -4.45
N VAL A 34 6.21 4.37 -3.65
CA VAL A 34 4.97 3.71 -4.05
C VAL A 34 3.78 4.41 -3.41
N VAL A 35 2.79 4.79 -4.21
CA VAL A 35 1.53 5.37 -3.76
C VAL A 35 0.44 4.31 -3.85
N VAL A 36 -0.20 4.01 -2.73
CA VAL A 36 -1.22 2.96 -2.61
C VAL A 36 -2.48 3.48 -1.92
N GLY A 37 -3.61 2.83 -2.15
CA GLY A 37 -4.90 3.16 -1.54
C GLY A 37 -6.06 2.60 -2.35
N PRO A 38 -7.31 2.72 -1.87
CA PRO A 38 -8.52 2.26 -2.55
C PRO A 38 -8.74 2.91 -3.91
N SER A 39 -9.63 2.34 -4.71
CA SER A 39 -10.04 2.95 -5.97
C SER A 39 -10.68 4.32 -5.75
N GLY A 40 -10.28 5.31 -6.54
CA GLY A 40 -10.83 6.67 -6.44
C GLY A 40 -10.20 7.57 -5.36
N CYS A 41 -9.24 7.10 -4.54
CA CYS A 41 -8.60 7.90 -3.48
C CYS A 41 -7.62 8.99 -3.96
N GLY A 42 -7.48 9.24 -5.27
CA GLY A 42 -6.66 10.35 -5.79
C GLY A 42 -5.29 9.99 -6.36
N LYS A 43 -4.81 8.73 -6.26
CA LYS A 43 -3.47 8.28 -6.73
C LYS A 43 -3.16 8.65 -8.18
N THR A 44 -4.01 8.21 -9.11
CA THR A 44 -3.84 8.49 -10.54
C THR A 44 -3.95 10.00 -10.83
N THR A 45 -4.79 10.74 -10.09
CA THR A 45 -4.88 12.19 -10.20
C THR A 45 -3.56 12.84 -9.79
N THR A 46 -2.98 12.44 -8.66
CA THR A 46 -1.67 12.92 -8.19
C THR A 46 -0.58 12.66 -9.22
N LEU A 47 -0.52 11.44 -9.76
CA LEU A 47 0.44 11.08 -10.80
C LEU A 47 0.23 11.91 -12.08
N ARG A 48 -1.02 12.16 -12.49
CA ARG A 48 -1.33 12.95 -13.68
C ARG A 48 -1.00 14.43 -13.49
N MET A 49 -1.19 15.00 -12.30
CA MET A 49 -0.75 16.34 -11.96
C MET A 49 0.77 16.48 -12.05
N LEU A 50 1.53 15.52 -11.51
CA LEU A 50 2.99 15.47 -11.65
C LEU A 50 3.42 15.37 -13.12
N ALA A 51 2.68 14.59 -13.91
CA ALA A 51 2.94 14.42 -15.34
C ALA A 51 2.61 15.66 -16.18
N GLY A 52 1.88 16.64 -15.65
CA GLY A 52 1.35 17.78 -16.41
C GLY A 52 0.23 17.39 -17.39
N LEU A 53 -0.47 16.31 -17.08
CA LEU A 53 -1.67 15.81 -17.79
C LEU A 53 -2.97 16.27 -17.13
N GLU A 54 -2.86 16.83 -15.94
CA GLU A 54 -3.94 17.39 -15.15
C GLU A 54 -3.42 18.63 -14.43
N ASP A 55 -4.17 19.74 -14.46
CA ASP A 55 -3.80 20.97 -13.78
C ASP A 55 -4.13 20.87 -12.29
N ILE A 56 -3.29 21.44 -11.44
CA ILE A 56 -3.59 21.60 -10.01
C ILE A 56 -4.58 22.76 -9.81
N THR A 57 -5.31 22.74 -8.70
CA THR A 57 -6.19 23.85 -8.30
C THR A 57 -5.44 24.85 -7.42
N SER A 58 -4.58 24.37 -6.52
CA SER A 58 -3.73 25.17 -5.64
C SER A 58 -2.46 24.42 -5.27
N GLY A 59 -1.50 25.11 -4.67
CA GLY A 59 -0.22 24.57 -4.25
C GLY A 59 0.85 24.62 -5.33
N THR A 60 1.93 23.87 -5.13
CA THR A 60 3.10 23.88 -6.02
C THR A 60 3.65 22.47 -6.21
N ILE A 61 3.98 22.12 -7.46
CA ILE A 61 4.73 20.90 -7.79
C ILE A 61 6.11 21.31 -8.29
N GLU A 62 7.15 20.71 -7.72
CA GLU A 62 8.54 20.93 -8.12
C GLU A 62 9.18 19.62 -8.60
N ILE A 63 10.01 19.70 -9.65
CA ILE A 63 10.86 18.60 -10.13
C ILE A 63 12.29 19.13 -10.20
N GLY A 64 13.22 18.47 -9.49
CA GLY A 64 14.61 18.91 -9.43
C GLY A 64 14.79 20.31 -8.80
N GLY A 65 13.84 20.77 -7.99
CA GLY A 65 13.82 22.11 -7.38
C GLY A 65 13.22 23.21 -8.25
N GLU A 66 12.72 22.88 -9.44
CA GLU A 66 12.04 23.83 -10.34
C GLU A 66 10.52 23.63 -10.28
N CYS A 67 9.78 24.72 -10.13
CA CYS A 67 8.31 24.69 -10.17
C CYS A 67 7.82 24.35 -11.58
N VAL A 68 6.97 23.31 -11.69
CA VAL A 68 6.49 22.80 -12.98
C VAL A 68 5.00 23.02 -13.22
N ASN A 69 4.32 23.82 -12.42
CA ASN A 69 2.87 24.02 -12.53
C ASN A 69 2.44 24.41 -13.96
N GLU A 70 3.13 25.39 -14.56
CA GLU A 70 2.85 25.91 -15.91
C GLU A 70 3.67 25.23 -17.02
N VAL A 71 4.53 24.23 -16.66
CA VAL A 71 5.38 23.54 -17.62
C VAL A 71 4.59 22.44 -18.31
N PRO A 72 4.48 22.44 -19.65
CA PRO A 72 3.78 21.38 -20.38
C PRO A 72 4.42 19.99 -20.15
N ALA A 73 3.62 18.93 -20.15
CA ALA A 73 4.06 17.54 -19.90
C ALA A 73 5.30 17.14 -20.72
N ARG A 74 5.40 17.57 -22.00
CA ARG A 74 6.53 17.23 -22.88
C ARG A 74 7.86 17.85 -22.43
N GLU A 75 7.83 18.90 -21.63
CA GLU A 75 8.98 19.71 -21.19
C GLU A 75 9.41 19.41 -19.74
N ARG A 76 8.61 18.64 -18.98
CA ARG A 76 8.90 18.28 -17.57
C ARG A 76 10.03 17.27 -17.38
N ASN A 77 10.69 16.82 -18.45
CA ASN A 77 11.74 15.78 -18.43
C ASN A 77 11.38 14.52 -17.61
N ILE A 78 10.16 14.06 -17.76
CA ILE A 78 9.64 12.84 -17.15
C ILE A 78 9.34 11.76 -18.20
N ALA A 79 9.23 10.52 -17.78
CA ALA A 79 8.71 9.44 -18.60
C ALA A 79 7.61 8.68 -17.86
N MET A 80 6.50 8.41 -18.57
CA MET A 80 5.34 7.73 -18.00
C MET A 80 5.11 6.38 -18.64
N VAL A 81 4.86 5.36 -17.82
CA VAL A 81 4.39 4.04 -18.20
C VAL A 81 2.94 3.93 -17.75
N PHE A 82 2.05 3.77 -18.72
CA PHE A 82 0.61 3.67 -18.48
C PHE A 82 0.19 2.22 -18.19
N GLN A 83 -0.90 2.04 -17.51
CA GLN A 83 -1.53 0.75 -17.22
C GLN A 83 -1.76 -0.10 -18.48
N SER A 84 -2.17 0.51 -19.59
CA SER A 84 -2.37 -0.16 -20.89
C SER A 84 -1.09 -0.35 -21.70
N TYR A 85 0.09 0.01 -21.14
CA TYR A 85 1.39 0.09 -21.81
C TYR A 85 1.44 1.12 -22.94
N ALA A 86 0.34 1.50 -23.53
CA ALA A 86 0.18 2.49 -24.62
C ALA A 86 1.20 2.34 -25.77
N LEU A 87 1.53 1.09 -26.14
CA LEU A 87 2.45 0.81 -27.25
C LEU A 87 1.78 1.12 -28.60
N TYR A 88 2.55 1.66 -29.55
CA TYR A 88 2.09 1.90 -30.92
C TYR A 88 1.96 0.55 -31.65
N PRO A 89 0.73 0.07 -31.96
CA PRO A 89 0.52 -1.30 -32.43
C PRO A 89 1.05 -1.54 -33.86
N HIS A 90 1.17 -0.49 -34.65
CA HIS A 90 1.69 -0.53 -36.03
C HIS A 90 3.22 -0.53 -36.11
N LEU A 91 3.92 -0.08 -35.06
CA LEU A 91 5.38 -0.04 -34.97
C LEU A 91 5.93 -1.37 -34.41
N THR A 92 7.17 -1.69 -34.79
CA THR A 92 7.95 -2.75 -34.15
C THR A 92 8.43 -2.34 -32.76
N VAL A 93 9.04 -3.24 -31.99
CA VAL A 93 9.70 -2.92 -30.72
C VAL A 93 10.74 -1.82 -30.94
N ALA A 94 11.64 -1.98 -31.91
CA ALA A 94 12.63 -0.96 -32.26
C ALA A 94 11.97 0.40 -32.61
N GLY A 95 10.84 0.34 -33.33
CA GLY A 95 10.05 1.53 -33.66
C GLY A 95 9.44 2.22 -32.42
N ASN A 96 8.89 1.42 -31.48
CA ASN A 96 8.35 1.95 -30.23
C ASN A 96 9.41 2.62 -29.36
N LEU A 97 10.57 1.99 -29.18
CA LEU A 97 11.69 2.55 -28.42
C LEU A 97 12.29 3.79 -29.13
N GLY A 98 12.43 3.73 -30.47
CA GLY A 98 13.07 4.80 -31.22
C GLY A 98 12.18 6.02 -31.50
N TYR A 99 10.87 5.91 -31.32
CA TYR A 99 9.92 6.98 -31.63
C TYR A 99 10.12 8.26 -30.80
N PRO A 100 10.27 8.19 -29.48
CA PRO A 100 10.54 9.38 -28.66
C PRO A 100 11.84 10.08 -29.07
N LEU A 101 12.87 9.33 -29.38
CA LEU A 101 14.16 9.87 -29.83
C LEU A 101 14.06 10.54 -31.21
N LYS A 102 13.17 10.02 -32.09
CA LYS A 102 12.88 10.66 -33.38
C LYS A 102 12.19 12.01 -33.20
N LEU A 103 11.24 12.09 -32.25
CA LEU A 103 10.56 13.36 -31.93
C LEU A 103 11.52 14.39 -31.31
N ALA A 104 12.51 13.92 -30.55
CA ALA A 104 13.57 14.77 -30.01
C ALA A 104 14.63 15.18 -31.03
N GLY A 105 14.48 14.80 -32.32
CA GLY A 105 15.37 15.21 -33.40
C GLY A 105 16.68 14.42 -33.53
N LEU A 106 16.87 13.34 -32.78
CA LEU A 106 18.11 12.55 -32.83
C LEU A 106 18.33 11.89 -34.20
N GLY A 107 19.58 11.84 -34.63
CA GLY A 107 20.02 11.19 -35.88
C GLY A 107 19.76 9.68 -35.90
N LYS A 108 19.59 9.07 -37.08
CA LYS A 108 19.25 7.64 -37.20
C LYS A 108 20.30 6.72 -36.53
N ALA A 109 21.58 7.00 -36.69
CA ALA A 109 22.65 6.19 -36.11
C ALA A 109 22.62 6.21 -34.57
N GLU A 110 22.46 7.39 -33.97
CA GLU A 110 22.40 7.57 -32.55
C GLU A 110 21.16 6.89 -31.96
N ARG A 111 19.97 7.02 -32.61
CA ARG A 111 18.78 6.29 -32.22
C ARG A 111 18.98 4.79 -32.18
N VAL A 112 19.61 4.22 -33.20
CA VAL A 112 19.90 2.77 -33.26
C VAL A 112 20.77 2.35 -32.09
N GLN A 113 21.79 3.12 -31.75
CA GLN A 113 22.71 2.82 -30.63
C GLN A 113 21.96 2.89 -29.29
N LYS A 114 21.18 3.95 -29.01
CA LYS A 114 20.40 4.09 -27.76
C LYS A 114 19.35 2.98 -27.63
N VAL A 115 18.63 2.66 -28.71
CA VAL A 115 17.65 1.57 -28.72
C VAL A 115 18.30 0.23 -28.44
N ALA A 116 19.44 -0.08 -29.06
CA ALA A 116 20.17 -1.33 -28.84
C ALA A 116 20.66 -1.44 -27.38
N HIS A 117 21.18 -0.34 -26.83
CA HIS A 117 21.63 -0.29 -25.43
C HIS A 117 20.48 -0.62 -24.45
N VAL A 118 19.36 0.10 -24.54
CA VAL A 118 18.19 -0.12 -23.67
C VAL A 118 17.57 -1.50 -23.90
N ALA A 119 17.50 -1.98 -25.16
CA ALA A 119 16.97 -3.29 -25.46
C ALA A 119 17.79 -4.41 -24.79
N LYS A 120 19.11 -4.26 -24.73
CA LYS A 120 20.01 -5.20 -24.05
C LYS A 120 19.81 -5.17 -22.52
N GLN A 121 19.70 -3.98 -21.91
CA GLN A 121 19.43 -3.85 -20.47
C GLN A 121 18.13 -4.57 -20.07
N LEU A 122 17.09 -4.45 -20.90
CA LEU A 122 15.77 -5.06 -20.65
C LEU A 122 15.63 -6.49 -21.20
N ARG A 123 16.68 -7.07 -21.78
CA ARG A 123 16.68 -8.42 -22.38
C ARG A 123 15.59 -8.60 -23.45
N ILE A 124 15.39 -7.58 -24.30
CA ILE A 124 14.42 -7.57 -25.41
C ILE A 124 15.08 -7.36 -26.77
N ASP A 125 16.38 -7.45 -26.85
CA ASP A 125 17.17 -7.28 -28.07
C ASP A 125 16.75 -8.26 -29.18
N SER A 126 16.42 -9.49 -28.84
CA SER A 126 15.90 -10.50 -29.79
C SER A 126 14.47 -10.21 -30.28
N LEU A 127 13.80 -9.22 -29.72
CA LEU A 127 12.40 -8.88 -30.04
C LEU A 127 12.25 -7.61 -30.88
N LEU A 128 13.36 -6.94 -31.25
CA LEU A 128 13.36 -5.60 -31.88
C LEU A 128 12.50 -5.50 -33.14
N ASP A 129 12.42 -6.57 -33.93
CA ASP A 129 11.63 -6.61 -35.17
C ASP A 129 10.17 -7.03 -34.99
N ARG A 130 9.79 -7.46 -33.77
CA ARG A 130 8.41 -7.89 -33.49
C ARG A 130 7.49 -6.69 -33.28
N LYS A 131 6.19 -6.91 -33.53
CA LYS A 131 5.13 -5.94 -33.20
C LYS A 131 4.47 -6.28 -31.86
N PRO A 132 3.84 -5.32 -31.15
CA PRO A 132 3.23 -5.54 -29.84
C PRO A 132 2.30 -6.75 -29.76
N ARG A 133 1.54 -7.05 -30.82
CA ARG A 133 0.63 -8.22 -30.88
C ARG A 133 1.35 -9.59 -30.80
N GLN A 134 2.64 -9.61 -31.05
CA GLN A 134 3.47 -10.83 -31.06
C GLN A 134 4.23 -11.03 -29.72
N LEU A 135 3.95 -10.18 -28.73
CA LEU A 135 4.63 -10.15 -27.43
C LEU A 135 3.73 -10.68 -26.33
N SER A 136 4.31 -11.34 -25.33
CA SER A 136 3.64 -11.64 -24.06
C SER A 136 3.36 -10.37 -23.25
N GLY A 137 2.56 -10.45 -22.18
CA GLY A 137 2.29 -9.34 -21.27
C GLY A 137 3.56 -8.71 -20.70
N GLY A 138 4.44 -9.51 -20.10
CA GLY A 138 5.73 -9.04 -19.57
C GLY A 138 6.68 -8.47 -20.63
N GLN A 139 6.69 -9.05 -21.85
CA GLN A 139 7.45 -8.47 -22.95
C GLN A 139 6.92 -7.10 -23.36
N ARG A 140 5.59 -6.91 -23.44
CA ARG A 140 4.99 -5.59 -23.70
C ARG A 140 5.36 -4.58 -22.64
N GLN A 141 5.33 -4.99 -21.38
CA GLN A 141 5.74 -4.13 -20.27
C GLN A 141 7.21 -3.70 -20.38
N ARG A 142 8.15 -4.62 -20.62
CA ARG A 142 9.57 -4.27 -20.83
C ARG A 142 9.75 -3.31 -22.01
N VAL A 143 8.99 -3.46 -23.08
CA VAL A 143 9.01 -2.51 -24.21
C VAL A 143 8.49 -1.13 -23.79
N ALA A 144 7.43 -1.06 -22.96
CA ALA A 144 6.92 0.20 -22.45
C ALA A 144 7.94 0.89 -21.52
N MET A 145 8.57 0.13 -20.64
CA MET A 145 9.68 0.62 -19.80
C MET A 145 10.86 1.11 -20.66
N GLY A 146 11.26 0.33 -21.67
CA GLY A 146 12.33 0.73 -22.60
C GLY A 146 12.02 2.01 -23.34
N ARG A 147 10.77 2.23 -23.75
CA ARG A 147 10.33 3.49 -24.37
C ARG A 147 10.43 4.68 -23.42
N ALA A 148 10.22 4.45 -22.12
CA ALA A 148 10.44 5.46 -21.08
C ALA A 148 11.94 5.72 -20.88
N MET A 149 12.75 4.69 -20.76
CA MET A 149 14.20 4.76 -20.48
C MET A 149 15.03 5.45 -21.56
N VAL A 150 14.70 5.25 -22.85
CA VAL A 150 15.49 5.83 -23.96
C VAL A 150 15.60 7.35 -23.93
N ARG A 151 14.69 8.02 -23.16
CA ARG A 151 14.67 9.48 -23.01
C ARG A 151 15.60 10.00 -21.91
N ASP A 152 16.10 9.10 -21.06
CA ASP A 152 16.91 9.46 -19.88
C ASP A 152 16.20 10.51 -18.99
N PRO A 153 15.01 10.19 -18.47
CA PRO A 153 14.21 11.16 -17.72
C PRO A 153 14.73 11.34 -16.29
N GLN A 154 14.45 12.48 -15.69
CA GLN A 154 14.73 12.72 -14.25
C GLN A 154 13.83 11.89 -13.34
N VAL A 155 12.56 11.67 -13.72
CA VAL A 155 11.59 10.94 -12.91
C VAL A 155 10.79 9.97 -13.81
N PHE A 156 10.65 8.73 -13.35
CA PHE A 156 9.75 7.75 -13.95
C PHE A 156 8.42 7.75 -13.23
N LEU A 157 7.33 7.83 -13.98
CA LEU A 157 5.95 7.77 -13.50
C LEU A 157 5.33 6.45 -13.93
N MET A 158 4.89 5.64 -12.98
CA MET A 158 4.33 4.31 -13.21
C MET A 158 2.87 4.28 -12.77
N ASP A 159 1.94 4.16 -13.73
CA ASP A 159 0.50 4.10 -13.49
C ASP A 159 0.02 2.66 -13.56
N GLU A 160 -0.04 1.96 -12.44
CA GLU A 160 -0.44 0.56 -12.31
C GLU A 160 0.18 -0.39 -13.35
N PRO A 161 1.50 -0.39 -13.56
CA PRO A 161 2.10 -1.05 -14.72
C PRO A 161 2.02 -2.58 -14.68
N LEU A 162 1.69 -3.20 -13.52
CA LEU A 162 1.61 -4.65 -13.35
C LEU A 162 0.17 -5.19 -13.29
N SER A 163 -0.86 -4.33 -13.25
CA SER A 163 -2.25 -4.72 -13.05
C SER A 163 -2.79 -5.70 -14.11
N ASN A 164 -2.31 -5.59 -15.35
CA ASN A 164 -2.74 -6.42 -16.48
C ASN A 164 -1.95 -7.74 -16.65
N LEU A 165 -1.15 -8.14 -15.64
CA LEU A 165 -0.37 -9.37 -15.65
C LEU A 165 -1.02 -10.45 -14.77
N ASP A 166 -0.81 -11.71 -15.15
CA ASP A 166 -1.14 -12.84 -14.27
C ASP A 166 -0.27 -12.85 -13.01
N ALA A 167 -0.74 -13.52 -11.94
CA ALA A 167 -0.10 -13.51 -10.62
C ALA A 167 1.36 -13.98 -10.65
N LYS A 168 1.69 -15.04 -11.42
CA LYS A 168 3.05 -15.57 -11.51
C LYS A 168 3.99 -14.58 -12.20
N LEU A 169 3.53 -13.96 -13.27
CA LEU A 169 4.31 -12.98 -14.01
C LEU A 169 4.48 -11.69 -13.21
N ARG A 170 3.45 -11.28 -12.44
CA ARG A 170 3.51 -10.11 -11.58
C ARG A 170 4.61 -10.23 -10.52
N VAL A 171 4.77 -11.40 -9.88
CA VAL A 171 5.87 -11.66 -8.93
C VAL A 171 7.24 -11.47 -9.58
N ALA A 172 7.45 -12.03 -10.78
CA ALA A 172 8.71 -11.88 -11.48
C ALA A 172 8.98 -10.44 -11.91
N MET A 173 7.94 -9.72 -12.36
CA MET A 173 8.07 -8.34 -12.85
C MET A 173 8.30 -7.34 -11.72
N ARG A 174 7.76 -7.57 -10.51
CA ARG A 174 8.09 -6.75 -9.32
C ARG A 174 9.59 -6.74 -9.07
N ALA A 175 10.20 -7.93 -9.00
CA ALA A 175 11.64 -8.05 -8.80
C ALA A 175 12.44 -7.34 -9.90
N GLU A 176 12.04 -7.50 -11.17
CA GLU A 176 12.70 -6.82 -12.30
C GLU A 176 12.62 -5.31 -12.24
N VAL A 177 11.45 -4.75 -11.89
CA VAL A 177 11.26 -3.28 -11.79
C VAL A 177 12.14 -2.72 -10.67
N SER A 178 12.18 -3.37 -9.49
CA SER A 178 13.04 -2.95 -8.38
C SER A 178 14.53 -3.08 -8.71
N GLU A 179 14.95 -4.17 -9.36
CA GLU A 179 16.34 -4.35 -9.80
C GLU A 179 16.75 -3.27 -10.83
N LEU A 180 15.86 -2.98 -11.77
CA LEU A 180 16.10 -1.97 -12.79
C LEU A 180 16.20 -0.58 -12.18
N GLN A 181 15.28 -0.20 -11.29
CA GLN A 181 15.31 1.08 -10.60
C GLN A 181 16.64 1.29 -9.86
N ARG A 182 17.06 0.28 -9.05
CA ARG A 182 18.34 0.33 -8.33
C ARG A 182 19.55 0.42 -9.27
N SER A 183 19.55 -0.33 -10.38
CA SER A 183 20.65 -0.32 -11.34
C SER A 183 20.81 1.01 -12.08
N LEU A 184 19.70 1.74 -12.25
CA LEU A 184 19.66 3.05 -12.88
C LEU A 184 19.87 4.20 -11.87
N GLY A 185 19.70 3.95 -10.57
CA GLY A 185 19.61 5.00 -9.56
C GLY A 185 18.46 5.99 -9.86
N ALA A 186 17.40 5.50 -10.50
CA ALA A 186 16.35 6.34 -11.03
C ALA A 186 15.29 6.67 -9.98
N THR A 187 14.83 7.91 -9.94
CA THR A 187 13.67 8.31 -9.14
C THR A 187 12.40 7.79 -9.80
N MET A 188 11.57 7.08 -9.02
CA MET A 188 10.30 6.53 -9.51
C MET A 188 9.14 6.91 -8.60
N PHE A 189 8.05 7.38 -9.21
CA PHE A 189 6.74 7.57 -8.59
C PHE A 189 5.81 6.48 -9.13
N TYR A 190 5.49 5.50 -8.28
CA TYR A 190 4.79 4.29 -8.67
C TYR A 190 3.40 4.24 -8.03
N VAL A 191 2.35 4.16 -8.82
CA VAL A 191 0.96 4.03 -8.36
C VAL A 191 0.48 2.59 -8.51
N THR A 192 -0.12 2.06 -7.46
CA THR A 192 -0.75 0.73 -7.47
C THR A 192 -1.95 0.67 -6.52
N HIS A 193 -2.81 -0.32 -6.70
CA HIS A 193 -3.80 -0.73 -5.71
C HIS A 193 -3.39 -2.04 -4.99
N ASP A 194 -2.26 -2.64 -5.38
CA ASP A 194 -1.75 -3.90 -4.81
C ASP A 194 -0.80 -3.60 -3.64
N GLN A 195 -1.25 -3.92 -2.43
CA GLN A 195 -0.47 -3.74 -1.19
C GLN A 195 0.83 -4.54 -1.21
N VAL A 196 0.84 -5.72 -1.86
CA VAL A 196 2.04 -6.56 -1.93
C VAL A 196 3.11 -5.89 -2.81
N GLU A 197 2.70 -5.18 -3.87
CA GLU A 197 3.63 -4.35 -4.66
C GLU A 197 4.24 -3.26 -3.79
N ALA A 198 3.39 -2.52 -3.05
CA ALA A 198 3.84 -1.45 -2.16
C ALA A 198 4.83 -1.95 -1.12
N MET A 199 4.50 -3.03 -0.41
CA MET A 199 5.32 -3.58 0.67
C MET A 199 6.63 -4.23 0.20
N THR A 200 6.70 -4.69 -1.07
CA THR A 200 7.86 -5.45 -1.56
C THR A 200 8.82 -4.63 -2.43
N MET A 201 8.35 -3.51 -3.00
CA MET A 201 9.13 -2.74 -3.97
C MET A 201 9.56 -1.37 -3.45
N GLY A 202 8.68 -0.67 -2.70
CA GLY A 202 8.90 0.71 -2.30
C GLY A 202 10.04 0.90 -1.31
N ASP A 203 10.85 1.92 -1.51
CA ASP A 203 11.74 2.42 -0.45
C ASP A 203 10.89 3.10 0.64
N ARG A 204 9.90 3.89 0.22
CA ARG A 204 8.80 4.38 1.04
C ARG A 204 7.47 4.15 0.33
N VAL A 205 6.41 4.08 1.13
CA VAL A 205 5.03 3.92 0.67
C VAL A 205 4.19 5.07 1.21
N ALA A 206 3.46 5.73 0.32
CA ALA A 206 2.46 6.74 0.64
C ALA A 206 1.07 6.10 0.56
N VAL A 207 0.37 6.03 1.67
CA VAL A 207 -1.00 5.50 1.76
C VAL A 207 -1.97 6.66 1.62
N MET A 208 -2.86 6.59 0.63
CA MET A 208 -3.87 7.61 0.36
C MET A 208 -5.28 7.07 0.56
N ASP A 209 -6.14 7.90 1.13
CA ASP A 209 -7.58 7.64 1.21
C ASP A 209 -8.38 8.94 1.13
N GLY A 210 -9.52 8.93 0.43
CA GLY A 210 -10.41 10.10 0.29
C GLY A 210 -9.74 11.37 -0.21
N GLY A 211 -8.66 11.26 -1.00
CA GLY A 211 -7.88 12.41 -1.49
C GLY A 211 -6.83 12.94 -0.50
N LEU A 212 -6.69 12.33 0.68
CA LEU A 212 -5.75 12.70 1.74
C LEU A 212 -4.59 11.71 1.81
N LEU A 213 -3.41 12.22 2.14
CA LEU A 213 -2.27 11.39 2.54
C LEU A 213 -2.47 10.94 3.98
N GLN A 214 -2.65 9.64 4.21
CA GLN A 214 -2.87 9.07 5.53
C GLN A 214 -1.57 8.83 6.29
N GLN A 215 -0.58 8.29 5.59
CA GLN A 215 0.77 8.06 6.14
C GLN A 215 1.77 7.86 4.99
N ILE A 216 3.01 8.28 5.22
CA ILE A 216 4.16 7.95 4.39
C ILE A 216 5.31 7.46 5.27
N ALA A 217 5.79 6.25 5.00
CA ALA A 217 6.89 5.64 5.77
C ALA A 217 7.50 4.47 4.98
N THR A 218 8.52 3.83 5.54
CA THR A 218 9.03 2.55 5.02
C THR A 218 7.95 1.45 5.16
N PRO A 219 7.99 0.39 4.33
CA PRO A 219 7.05 -0.73 4.45
C PRO A 219 6.97 -1.31 5.87
N ASP A 220 8.13 -1.52 6.51
CA ASP A 220 8.20 -2.07 7.87
C ASP A 220 7.54 -1.14 8.91
N GLU A 221 7.75 0.18 8.80
CA GLU A 221 7.13 1.16 9.69
C GLU A 221 5.61 1.24 9.51
N LEU A 222 5.11 1.23 8.26
CA LEU A 222 3.67 1.20 7.98
C LEU A 222 2.98 -0.01 8.60
N TYR A 223 3.66 -1.16 8.53
CA TYR A 223 3.13 -2.41 9.09
C TYR A 223 3.18 -2.43 10.61
N ALA A 224 4.32 -2.01 11.19
CA ALA A 224 4.55 -2.05 12.63
C ALA A 224 3.90 -0.89 13.40
N ARG A 225 3.74 0.28 12.76
CA ARG A 225 3.29 1.53 13.40
C ARG A 225 2.31 2.29 12.51
N PRO A 226 1.11 1.74 12.23
CA PRO A 226 0.10 2.44 11.46
C PRO A 226 -0.35 3.71 12.19
N ALA A 227 -0.43 4.84 11.48
CA ALA A 227 -0.80 6.13 12.05
C ALA A 227 -2.28 6.22 12.45
N ASN A 228 -3.13 5.41 11.83
CA ASN A 228 -4.56 5.39 12.11
C ASN A 228 -5.18 4.02 11.77
N MET A 229 -6.46 3.85 12.10
CA MET A 229 -7.22 2.62 11.83
C MET A 229 -7.28 2.29 10.34
N PHE A 230 -7.36 3.31 9.47
CA PHE A 230 -7.40 3.08 8.03
C PHE A 230 -6.12 2.38 7.55
N VAL A 231 -4.95 2.95 7.87
CA VAL A 231 -3.66 2.34 7.50
C VAL A 231 -3.52 0.95 8.09
N ALA A 232 -3.93 0.75 9.35
CA ALA A 232 -3.89 -0.54 10.04
C ALA A 232 -4.71 -1.63 9.34
N GLY A 233 -5.94 -1.31 8.94
CA GLY A 233 -6.84 -2.23 8.25
C GLY A 233 -6.49 -2.40 6.77
N PHE A 234 -6.05 -1.32 6.11
CA PHE A 234 -5.68 -1.37 4.71
C PHE A 234 -4.35 -2.08 4.47
N MET A 235 -3.33 -1.92 5.34
CA MET A 235 -2.00 -2.50 5.15
C MET A 235 -1.86 -3.86 5.83
N GLY A 236 -1.80 -4.91 5.02
CA GLY A 236 -1.63 -6.30 5.45
C GLY A 236 -2.64 -7.25 4.80
N SER A 237 -2.25 -8.51 4.61
CA SER A 237 -3.11 -9.57 4.07
C SER A 237 -2.86 -10.87 4.86
N PRO A 238 -3.81 -11.25 5.70
CA PRO A 238 -5.12 -10.64 5.99
C PRO A 238 -5.01 -9.27 6.70
N PRO A 239 -6.10 -8.45 6.68
CA PRO A 239 -6.13 -7.17 7.37
C PRO A 239 -6.05 -7.31 8.90
N MET A 240 -5.68 -6.22 9.59
CA MET A 240 -5.70 -6.16 11.04
C MET A 240 -7.12 -6.33 11.58
N ASN A 241 -7.30 -7.15 12.61
CA ASN A 241 -8.56 -7.20 13.35
C ASN A 241 -8.71 -5.92 14.17
N LEU A 242 -9.80 -5.20 13.98
CA LEU A 242 -10.11 -3.97 14.69
C LEU A 242 -11.39 -4.18 15.50
N VAL A 243 -11.31 -4.05 16.82
CA VAL A 243 -12.42 -4.29 17.73
C VAL A 243 -12.49 -3.16 18.74
N ARG A 244 -13.70 -2.64 18.98
CA ARG A 244 -13.97 -1.59 19.94
C ARG A 244 -14.00 -2.17 21.36
N PHE A 245 -13.24 -1.57 22.26
CA PHE A 245 -13.19 -1.96 23.67
C PHE A 245 -13.29 -0.74 24.59
N ARG A 246 -13.81 -1.01 25.79
CA ARG A 246 -13.70 -0.10 26.93
C ARG A 246 -12.92 -0.80 28.03
N VAL A 247 -11.81 -0.20 28.46
CA VAL A 247 -11.04 -0.72 29.60
C VAL A 247 -11.61 -0.14 30.89
N VAL A 248 -12.10 -0.99 31.78
CA VAL A 248 -12.65 -0.60 33.05
C VAL A 248 -11.92 -1.25 34.22
N MET A 249 -11.83 -0.56 35.37
CA MET A 249 -11.30 -1.14 36.58
C MET A 249 -12.44 -1.79 37.35
N ALA A 250 -12.33 -3.08 37.62
CA ALA A 250 -13.31 -3.82 38.42
C ALA A 250 -13.19 -3.46 39.91
N ALA A 251 -14.21 -3.81 40.68
CA ALA A 251 -14.30 -3.48 42.13
C ALA A 251 -13.17 -4.14 42.96
N ASP A 252 -12.60 -5.21 42.49
CA ASP A 252 -11.48 -5.94 43.12
C ASP A 252 -10.08 -5.40 42.72
N GLY A 253 -10.04 -4.32 41.90
CA GLY A 253 -8.81 -3.73 41.42
C GLY A 253 -8.20 -4.40 40.16
N SER A 254 -8.88 -5.40 39.61
CA SER A 254 -8.49 -5.99 38.29
C SER A 254 -9.01 -5.11 37.15
N TYR A 255 -8.50 -5.34 35.93
CA TYR A 255 -8.95 -4.65 34.74
C TYR A 255 -9.75 -5.58 33.83
N LEU A 256 -10.81 -5.04 33.24
CA LEU A 256 -11.64 -5.71 32.23
C LEU A 256 -11.60 -4.91 30.93
N ALA A 257 -11.39 -5.59 29.82
CA ALA A 257 -11.69 -5.03 28.50
C ALA A 257 -13.06 -5.53 28.06
N GLU A 258 -14.00 -4.60 27.92
CA GLU A 258 -15.39 -4.87 27.54
C GLU A 258 -15.60 -4.46 26.07
N SER A 259 -16.24 -5.35 25.29
CA SER A 259 -16.61 -5.10 23.89
C SER A 259 -18.01 -5.64 23.65
N GLY A 260 -18.99 -4.78 23.45
CA GLY A 260 -20.39 -5.19 23.34
C GLY A 260 -20.85 -6.02 24.54
N THR A 261 -21.10 -7.31 24.35
CA THR A 261 -21.44 -8.25 25.44
C THR A 261 -20.30 -9.17 25.84
N ALA A 262 -19.15 -9.08 25.17
CA ALA A 262 -17.95 -9.84 25.49
C ALA A 262 -17.08 -9.07 26.50
N SER A 263 -16.38 -9.81 27.36
CA SER A 263 -15.38 -9.25 28.25
C SER A 263 -14.20 -10.18 28.42
N VAL A 264 -13.02 -9.61 28.66
CA VAL A 264 -11.81 -10.37 28.97
C VAL A 264 -11.06 -9.72 30.12
N HIS A 265 -10.58 -10.55 31.06
CA HIS A 265 -9.72 -10.08 32.13
C HIS A 265 -8.34 -9.68 31.61
N LEU A 266 -7.93 -8.45 31.89
CA LEU A 266 -6.58 -7.97 31.63
C LEU A 266 -5.77 -8.07 32.94
N PRO A 267 -4.65 -8.79 32.96
CA PRO A 267 -3.72 -8.77 34.07
C PRO A 267 -3.20 -7.35 34.35
N ALA A 268 -2.99 -6.99 35.62
CA ALA A 268 -2.54 -5.65 35.97
C ALA A 268 -1.18 -5.31 35.37
N ASP A 269 -0.28 -6.29 35.31
CA ASP A 269 1.03 -6.16 34.65
C ASP A 269 0.94 -5.84 33.15
N VAL A 270 -0.09 -6.32 32.47
CA VAL A 270 -0.37 -5.99 31.05
C VAL A 270 -0.75 -4.53 30.91
N VAL A 271 -1.65 -4.03 31.79
CA VAL A 271 -2.12 -2.64 31.74
C VAL A 271 -1.01 -1.67 32.16
N GLU A 272 -0.22 -2.04 33.17
CA GLU A 272 0.88 -1.23 33.68
C GLU A 272 2.12 -1.21 32.74
N SER A 273 2.37 -2.29 32.02
CA SER A 273 3.48 -2.38 31.06
C SER A 273 3.18 -1.70 29.72
N HIS A 274 1.90 -1.45 29.41
CA HIS A 274 1.50 -0.79 28.19
C HIS A 274 1.01 0.63 28.49
N ASP A 275 1.90 1.61 28.39
CA ASP A 275 1.61 3.02 28.76
C ASP A 275 0.32 3.56 28.13
N GLY A 276 -0.01 3.13 26.88
CA GLY A 276 -1.26 3.51 26.21
C GLY A 276 -2.51 2.96 26.87
N LEU A 277 -2.51 1.73 27.40
CA LEU A 277 -3.68 1.14 28.08
C LEU A 277 -4.01 1.86 29.39
N ALA A 278 -3.00 2.21 30.16
CA ALA A 278 -3.19 2.98 31.41
C ALA A 278 -3.83 4.36 31.15
N ALA A 279 -3.48 5.00 30.05
CA ALA A 279 -3.99 6.32 29.66
C ALA A 279 -5.46 6.30 29.18
N VAL A 280 -6.01 5.13 28.80
CA VAL A 280 -7.36 5.01 28.23
C VAL A 280 -8.36 4.32 29.15
N ILE A 281 -8.01 4.10 30.42
CA ILE A 281 -8.96 3.53 31.41
C ILE A 281 -10.22 4.38 31.47
N GLY A 282 -11.39 3.74 31.33
CA GLY A 282 -12.72 4.38 31.32
C GLY A 282 -13.11 4.97 29.95
N ARG A 283 -12.20 5.02 28.97
CA ARG A 283 -12.48 5.49 27.60
C ARG A 283 -12.79 4.33 26.67
N GLU A 284 -13.44 4.66 25.57
CA GLU A 284 -13.64 3.76 24.45
C GLU A 284 -12.48 3.89 23.47
N VAL A 285 -11.88 2.78 23.11
CA VAL A 285 -10.75 2.68 22.19
C VAL A 285 -10.99 1.57 21.19
N VAL A 286 -10.31 1.64 20.04
CA VAL A 286 -10.25 0.52 19.12
C VAL A 286 -8.91 -0.20 19.30
N VAL A 287 -9.00 -1.49 19.57
CA VAL A 287 -7.84 -2.38 19.71
C VAL A 287 -7.60 -3.07 18.39
N GLY A 288 -6.42 -2.90 17.85
CA GLY A 288 -5.93 -3.57 16.65
C GLY A 288 -5.06 -4.77 16.99
N ALA A 289 -5.32 -5.89 16.32
CA ALA A 289 -4.52 -7.11 16.45
C ALA A 289 -4.26 -7.74 15.08
N ARG A 290 -3.00 -7.90 14.72
CA ARG A 290 -2.63 -8.60 13.48
C ARG A 290 -2.96 -10.09 13.59
N PRO A 291 -3.48 -10.74 12.53
CA PRO A 291 -3.85 -12.16 12.55
C PRO A 291 -2.73 -13.10 13.02
N GLU A 292 -1.49 -12.83 12.68
CA GLU A 292 -0.31 -13.62 13.04
C GLU A 292 0.16 -13.44 14.49
N HIS A 293 -0.31 -12.39 15.17
CA HIS A 293 0.00 -12.13 16.58
C HIS A 293 -1.04 -12.70 17.54
N LEU A 294 -2.13 -13.23 17.01
CA LEU A 294 -3.15 -13.93 17.79
C LEU A 294 -2.77 -15.38 17.98
N HIS A 295 -2.93 -15.85 19.20
CA HIS A 295 -2.65 -17.24 19.57
C HIS A 295 -3.94 -17.97 19.91
N LEU A 296 -4.11 -19.16 19.31
CA LEU A 296 -5.19 -20.08 19.63
C LEU A 296 -4.74 -21.05 20.71
N GLY A 297 -5.60 -21.24 21.72
CA GLY A 297 -5.40 -22.17 22.82
C GLY A 297 -6.73 -22.76 23.29
N GLU A 298 -6.69 -23.41 24.43
CA GLU A 298 -7.91 -23.89 25.11
C GLU A 298 -8.74 -22.70 25.61
N PRO A 299 -10.08 -22.78 25.57
CA PRO A 299 -10.95 -21.79 26.15
C PRO A 299 -10.68 -21.57 27.65
N GLY A 300 -10.70 -20.32 28.10
CA GLY A 300 -10.40 -20.00 29.48
C GLY A 300 -10.91 -18.60 29.88
N GLU A 301 -10.78 -18.26 31.16
CA GLU A 301 -11.21 -16.95 31.70
C GLU A 301 -10.34 -15.79 31.24
N ARG A 302 -9.10 -16.07 30.82
CA ARG A 302 -8.12 -15.08 30.33
C ARG A 302 -7.98 -15.04 28.80
N SER A 303 -8.98 -15.59 28.11
CA SER A 303 -9.02 -15.63 26.65
C SER A 303 -10.38 -15.18 26.14
N LEU A 304 -10.39 -14.61 24.95
CA LEU A 304 -11.62 -14.40 24.18
C LEU A 304 -12.03 -15.75 23.59
N ASN A 305 -13.13 -16.31 24.11
CA ASN A 305 -13.57 -17.64 23.69
C ASN A 305 -14.47 -17.55 22.46
N GLY A 306 -14.17 -18.34 21.45
CA GLY A 306 -14.87 -18.30 20.17
C GLY A 306 -14.99 -19.66 19.50
N THR A 307 -15.71 -19.70 18.39
CA THR A 307 -15.89 -20.90 17.58
C THR A 307 -15.29 -20.69 16.18
N VAL A 308 -14.46 -21.59 15.75
CA VAL A 308 -13.90 -21.62 14.38
C VAL A 308 -15.06 -21.85 13.40
N ARG A 309 -15.32 -20.90 12.50
CA ARG A 309 -16.38 -21.01 11.47
C ARG A 309 -15.85 -21.46 10.14
N LEU A 310 -14.68 -21.00 9.75
CA LEU A 310 -14.03 -21.32 8.49
C LEU A 310 -12.53 -21.44 8.71
N VAL A 311 -11.89 -22.32 7.96
CA VAL A 311 -10.42 -22.42 7.88
C VAL A 311 -10.03 -22.38 6.42
N GLU A 312 -9.26 -21.40 6.02
CA GLU A 312 -8.62 -21.31 4.71
C GLU A 312 -7.22 -21.91 4.80
N VAL A 313 -6.90 -22.87 3.95
CA VAL A 313 -5.59 -23.52 3.92
C VAL A 313 -4.79 -22.97 2.75
N LEU A 314 -3.76 -22.19 3.04
CA LEU A 314 -2.92 -21.49 2.05
C LEU A 314 -1.53 -22.14 1.90
N GLY A 315 -1.46 -23.46 1.99
CA GLY A 315 -0.21 -24.22 1.89
C GLY A 315 0.52 -24.30 3.23
N SER A 316 1.44 -23.40 3.51
CA SER A 316 2.22 -23.36 4.77
C SER A 316 1.53 -22.59 5.90
N GLU A 317 0.35 -22.07 5.66
CA GLU A 317 -0.40 -21.22 6.59
C GLU A 317 -1.89 -21.57 6.54
N GLN A 318 -2.57 -21.43 7.66
CA GLN A 318 -4.01 -21.55 7.79
C GLN A 318 -4.56 -20.22 8.32
N ILE A 319 -5.63 -19.70 7.70
CA ILE A 319 -6.36 -18.55 8.24
C ILE A 319 -7.65 -19.08 8.88
N ALA A 320 -7.74 -18.96 10.19
CA ALA A 320 -8.94 -19.32 10.93
C ALA A 320 -9.85 -18.09 11.09
N HIS A 321 -11.10 -18.25 10.71
CA HIS A 321 -12.16 -17.29 10.96
C HIS A 321 -12.89 -17.68 12.23
N VAL A 322 -12.65 -16.96 13.32
CA VAL A 322 -13.18 -17.27 14.65
C VAL A 322 -14.31 -16.29 14.97
N GLU A 323 -15.51 -16.81 15.18
CA GLU A 323 -16.63 -16.04 15.67
C GLU A 323 -16.58 -15.97 17.20
N ILE A 324 -16.53 -14.75 17.74
CA ILE A 324 -16.59 -14.46 19.15
C ILE A 324 -17.89 -13.68 19.40
N PRO A 325 -18.87 -14.29 20.09
CA PRO A 325 -20.14 -13.62 20.33
C PRO A 325 -19.97 -12.32 21.13
N GLY A 326 -20.62 -11.27 20.67
CA GLY A 326 -20.71 -10.02 21.40
C GLY A 326 -19.57 -9.04 21.19
N LEU A 327 -18.57 -9.33 20.34
CA LEU A 327 -17.56 -8.35 19.95
C LEU A 327 -18.16 -7.25 19.05
N ASP A 328 -17.72 -6.02 19.29
CA ASP A 328 -18.05 -4.85 18.47
C ASP A 328 -16.89 -4.55 17.50
N PHE A 329 -17.05 -5.00 16.25
CA PHE A 329 -16.03 -4.85 15.21
C PHE A 329 -16.08 -3.46 14.56
N VAL A 330 -14.91 -2.93 14.23
CA VAL A 330 -14.75 -1.72 13.42
C VAL A 330 -14.27 -2.11 12.03
N HIS A 331 -14.96 -1.65 11.00
CA HIS A 331 -14.61 -1.89 9.60
C HIS A 331 -14.15 -0.60 8.96
N VAL A 332 -13.05 -0.69 8.22
CA VAL A 332 -12.41 0.44 7.55
C VAL A 332 -12.83 0.54 6.09
N GLU A 333 -13.22 -0.57 5.46
CA GLU A 333 -13.70 -0.62 4.08
C GLU A 333 -15.19 -0.97 4.02
N GLU A 334 -15.97 -0.19 3.28
CA GLU A 334 -17.42 -0.38 3.12
C GLU A 334 -17.83 -1.48 2.12
N GLU A 335 -16.88 -2.05 1.36
CA GLU A 335 -17.20 -2.89 0.17
C GLU A 335 -17.40 -4.39 0.45
N ILE A 336 -17.37 -4.88 1.68
CA ILE A 336 -17.56 -6.31 1.92
C ILE A 336 -19.06 -6.63 2.05
N ALA A 337 -19.60 -7.34 1.06
CA ALA A 337 -21.02 -7.67 0.93
C ALA A 337 -21.55 -8.69 1.96
N ASP A 338 -20.71 -9.31 2.79
CA ASP A 338 -21.11 -10.36 3.77
C ASP A 338 -20.98 -9.86 5.22
N GLU A 339 -22.10 -9.37 5.77
CA GLU A 339 -22.15 -8.97 7.20
C GLU A 339 -21.73 -10.07 8.19
N ALA A 340 -21.87 -11.34 7.82
CA ALA A 340 -21.48 -12.45 8.69
C ALA A 340 -19.94 -12.67 8.68
N ALA A 341 -19.26 -12.33 7.60
CA ALA A 341 -17.80 -12.35 7.52
C ALA A 341 -17.17 -11.24 8.37
N HIS A 342 -17.81 -10.09 8.47
CA HIS A 342 -17.38 -8.93 9.25
C HIS A 342 -17.37 -9.13 10.78
N ARG A 343 -18.05 -10.15 11.28
CA ARG A 343 -18.12 -10.46 12.71
C ARG A 343 -17.18 -11.57 13.15
N ARG A 344 -16.04 -11.72 12.48
CA ARG A 344 -15.08 -12.78 12.76
C ARG A 344 -13.68 -12.21 12.96
N VAL A 345 -12.99 -12.74 13.97
CA VAL A 345 -11.56 -12.50 14.17
C VAL A 345 -10.79 -13.40 13.22
N LEU A 346 -9.86 -12.84 12.47
CA LEU A 346 -8.96 -13.58 11.60
C LEU A 346 -7.70 -13.96 12.39
N VAL A 347 -7.33 -15.22 12.38
CA VAL A 347 -6.12 -15.72 13.04
C VAL A 347 -5.27 -16.48 12.04
N SER A 348 -4.04 -16.04 11.87
CA SER A 348 -3.05 -16.75 11.05
C SER A 348 -2.33 -17.81 11.89
N VAL A 349 -2.36 -19.03 11.44
CA VAL A 349 -1.73 -20.17 12.12
C VAL A 349 -0.78 -20.87 11.16
N ARG A 350 0.48 -21.03 11.54
CA ARG A 350 1.46 -21.79 10.75
C ARG A 350 1.18 -23.30 10.79
N ASP A 351 1.59 -24.01 9.74
CA ASP A 351 1.28 -25.42 9.49
C ASP A 351 1.99 -26.43 10.45
N ASP A 352 2.76 -25.94 11.43
CA ASP A 352 3.38 -26.75 12.47
C ASP A 352 2.41 -27.18 13.59
N ARG A 353 1.15 -26.72 13.54
CA ARG A 353 0.08 -27.07 14.46
C ARG A 353 -0.93 -28.04 13.86
N PRO A 354 -1.69 -28.79 14.72
CA PRO A 354 -2.81 -29.59 14.24
C PRO A 354 -3.78 -28.76 13.40
N ARG A 355 -4.30 -29.36 12.33
CA ARG A 355 -5.29 -28.69 11.48
C ARG A 355 -6.54 -28.34 12.28
N LEU A 356 -6.86 -27.07 12.33
CA LEU A 356 -8.10 -26.56 12.90
C LEU A 356 -9.31 -27.09 12.14
N ARG A 357 -10.42 -27.27 12.84
CA ARG A 357 -11.68 -27.75 12.27
C ARG A 357 -12.79 -26.73 12.50
N SER A 358 -13.66 -26.60 11.51
CA SER A 358 -14.89 -25.82 11.69
C SER A 358 -15.74 -26.45 12.81
N GLY A 359 -16.29 -25.59 13.68
CA GLY A 359 -17.05 -25.99 14.88
C GLY A 359 -16.19 -26.19 16.13
N GLU A 360 -14.87 -26.12 16.03
CA GLU A 360 -13.97 -26.21 17.19
C GLU A 360 -14.08 -24.95 18.06
N THR A 361 -14.14 -25.14 19.38
CA THR A 361 -14.13 -24.02 20.34
C THR A 361 -12.70 -23.74 20.75
N VAL A 362 -12.31 -22.47 20.70
CA VAL A 362 -10.94 -22.01 20.93
C VAL A 362 -10.93 -20.78 21.84
N GLY A 363 -9.84 -20.62 22.60
CA GLY A 363 -9.53 -19.41 23.32
C GLY A 363 -8.50 -18.58 22.56
N LEU A 364 -8.76 -17.29 22.32
CA LEU A 364 -7.80 -16.38 21.69
C LEU A 364 -7.09 -15.54 22.75
N THR A 365 -5.79 -15.45 22.60
CA THR A 365 -4.92 -14.57 23.39
C THR A 365 -3.99 -13.79 22.49
N ILE A 366 -3.53 -12.64 22.98
CA ILE A 366 -2.54 -11.82 22.31
C ILE A 366 -1.51 -11.33 23.34
N ARG A 367 -0.28 -11.14 22.89
CA ARG A 367 0.75 -10.51 23.73
C ARG A 367 0.55 -9.00 23.72
N PRO A 368 0.70 -8.31 24.86
CA PRO A 368 0.49 -6.84 24.97
C PRO A 368 1.35 -6.02 24.01
N ASP A 369 2.58 -6.44 23.78
CA ASP A 369 3.55 -5.80 22.89
C ASP A 369 3.18 -5.83 21.40
N HIS A 370 2.12 -6.56 21.04
CA HIS A 370 1.55 -6.65 19.69
C HIS A 370 0.18 -6.00 19.55
N LEU A 371 -0.29 -5.30 20.58
CA LEU A 371 -1.54 -4.55 20.53
C LEU A 371 -1.31 -3.17 19.92
N HIS A 372 -2.22 -2.78 19.04
CA HIS A 372 -2.32 -1.42 18.54
C HIS A 372 -3.56 -0.76 19.16
N LEU A 373 -3.41 0.48 19.61
CA LEU A 373 -4.50 1.23 20.21
C LEU A 373 -4.81 2.44 19.35
N PHE A 374 -6.09 2.64 19.07
CA PHE A 374 -6.57 3.78 18.30
C PHE A 374 -7.66 4.51 19.07
N ASP A 375 -7.72 5.81 18.92
CA ASP A 375 -8.83 6.62 19.46
C ASP A 375 -10.14 6.21 18.80
N GLY A 376 -11.18 5.99 19.61
CA GLY A 376 -12.46 5.48 19.13
C GLY A 376 -13.26 6.48 18.27
N GLU A 377 -12.94 7.78 18.36
CA GLU A 377 -13.64 8.85 17.64
C GLU A 377 -12.84 9.31 16.40
N SER A 378 -11.55 9.66 16.57
CA SER A 378 -10.72 10.15 15.46
C SER A 378 -10.13 9.04 14.59
N GLY A 379 -9.97 7.84 15.14
CA GLY A 379 -9.28 6.73 14.48
C GLY A 379 -7.76 6.81 14.51
N ASP A 380 -7.18 7.83 15.10
CA ASP A 380 -5.74 8.01 15.19
C ASP A 380 -5.09 7.05 16.18
N ALA A 381 -3.87 6.63 15.90
CA ALA A 381 -3.13 5.77 16.80
C ALA A 381 -2.80 6.48 18.12
N LEU A 382 -3.05 5.80 19.23
CA LEU A 382 -2.78 6.28 20.60
C LEU A 382 -1.36 5.93 21.07
N SER A 383 -0.42 5.63 20.17
CA SER A 383 0.95 5.29 20.53
C SER A 383 1.75 6.49 21.03
N ILE A 384 2.63 6.25 22.01
CA ILE A 384 3.33 7.23 22.85
C ILE A 384 4.46 7.99 22.14
N ASP A 385 4.81 7.63 20.90
CA ASP A 385 5.94 8.26 20.16
C ASP A 385 5.50 8.91 18.84
N HIS A 386 4.62 9.92 18.89
CA HIS A 386 4.30 10.76 17.72
C HIS A 386 5.28 11.93 17.47
N ALA A 387 6.43 11.99 18.15
CA ALA A 387 7.40 13.07 17.96
C ALA A 387 8.28 12.94 16.70
N ALA A 388 8.21 11.82 15.96
CA ALA A 388 9.11 11.53 14.82
C ALA A 388 8.41 11.34 13.46
N ALA A 389 7.09 11.49 13.36
CA ALA A 389 6.31 11.15 12.15
C ALA A 389 5.54 12.35 11.54
N ARG A 390 6.08 13.58 11.70
CA ARG A 390 5.60 14.77 10.96
C ARG A 390 6.69 15.33 10.08
#